data_4408c9c70202d47095490ed01fc16092
#
_entry.id   4408c9c70202d47095490ed01fc16092
#
_cell.length_a   1.000
_cell.length_b   1.000
_cell.length_c   1.000
_cell.angle_alpha   90.00
_cell.angle_beta   90.00
_cell.angle_gamma   90.00
#
_symmetry.space_group_name_H-M   'P 1'
#
loop_
_entity.id
_entity.type
_entity.pdbx_description
1 polymer ?
#
loop_
_entity_poly.entity_id
_entity_poly.type
_entity_poly.pdbx_seq_one_letter_code
_entity_poly.pdbx_strand_id
1 'polypeptide(L)'
;MPQNLLKNGEFEADCGEEKSHRCRIFPKDAEPYEREIGNIFVPPGWVFWFRHEPGVWDQPEGRDAWKQHDPRRVHSGEKAYMYFTFFRKHDAGLFQQVQVTPGTRLRLTAWAHAWSNHKDGPHPDDGRWSEGPGYEAGFLLEGEAPNSDWENFTFYVGIDPTGGTDPFADTVVWGHGAHIYNQYAQVPAVEVVAQADIVTVFLRSKTLWPFKHNDAYWDDVELVAKGGEEPEVHLSHEPANPKVGDVVTIEARSLTALSDVLIVVRQPTGAELPRTEVVAGRDGDWYAWTYTTSPLSEVGTHEIMFSAAGDVEATATFDCAPGAPPPRGLPRAQYERTYVLLPPDADAAWALAVVDGVWDRHRYTIGSSADDAGIGDLDARRVIAVNPGKWPSDLRAFFKEYYPGVEYVAIEAETPDELTQKLKQL
;
A
#
# COMPACT_ATOMS: atom_id res chain seq x y z
N MET A 1 -9.86 20.56 11.82
CA MET A 1 -9.91 19.09 12.00
C MET A 1 -11.37 18.72 12.24
N PRO A 2 -11.90 17.67 11.64
CA PRO A 2 -13.24 17.19 11.94
C PRO A 2 -13.34 16.88 13.45
N GLN A 3 -14.51 17.02 14.01
CA GLN A 3 -14.75 16.76 15.43
C GLN A 3 -14.86 15.25 15.66
N ASN A 4 -14.09 14.72 16.64
CA ASN A 4 -14.30 13.34 17.11
C ASN A 4 -15.69 13.21 17.74
N LEU A 5 -16.47 12.27 17.27
CA LEU A 5 -17.84 12.01 17.76
C LEU A 5 -17.86 11.14 19.02
N LEU A 6 -16.75 10.49 19.35
CA LEU A 6 -16.60 9.64 20.54
C LEU A 6 -16.41 10.48 21.79
N LYS A 7 -16.90 9.96 22.90
CA LYS A 7 -16.57 10.43 24.24
C LYS A 7 -15.33 9.68 24.72
N ASN A 8 -14.35 10.42 25.23
CA ASN A 8 -13.13 9.84 25.80
C ASN A 8 -12.46 8.82 24.85
N GLY A 9 -12.33 9.18 23.58
CA GLY A 9 -11.65 8.35 22.58
C GLY A 9 -10.13 8.30 22.80
N GLU A 10 -9.57 9.34 23.39
CA GLU A 10 -8.19 9.49 23.82
C GLU A 10 -7.89 8.84 25.18
N PHE A 11 -8.87 8.25 25.86
CA PHE A 11 -8.77 7.57 27.16
C PHE A 11 -8.13 8.40 28.29
N GLU A 12 -8.17 9.72 28.22
CA GLU A 12 -7.60 10.61 29.25
C GLU A 12 -8.47 10.75 30.49
N ALA A 13 -9.77 10.46 30.42
CA ALA A 13 -10.63 10.39 31.58
C ALA A 13 -10.36 9.12 32.40
N ASP A 14 -10.14 9.28 33.69
CA ASP A 14 -9.77 8.19 34.63
C ASP A 14 -10.90 7.15 34.78
N CYS A 15 -10.60 5.88 34.59
CA CYS A 15 -11.54 4.78 34.83
C CYS A 15 -12.09 4.75 36.27
N GLY A 16 -11.35 5.31 37.22
CA GLY A 16 -11.77 5.44 38.62
C GLY A 16 -12.79 6.53 38.91
N GLU A 17 -12.98 7.51 37.98
CA GLU A 17 -13.92 8.63 38.20
C GLU A 17 -15.37 8.16 38.28
N GLU A 18 -15.81 7.38 37.29
CA GLU A 18 -17.19 6.84 37.25
C GLU A 18 -17.33 5.52 38.00
N LYS A 19 -16.22 4.86 38.34
CA LYS A 19 -16.18 3.54 39.02
C LYS A 19 -17.06 2.50 38.33
N SER A 20 -17.13 2.56 37.00
CA SER A 20 -17.91 1.60 36.22
C SER A 20 -17.17 0.27 36.13
N HIS A 21 -17.86 -0.80 36.45
CA HIS A 21 -17.39 -2.19 36.29
C HIS A 21 -18.32 -3.00 35.38
N ARG A 22 -19.18 -2.32 34.63
CA ARG A 22 -20.21 -2.93 33.80
C ARG A 22 -19.62 -3.54 32.55
N CYS A 23 -19.80 -4.86 32.44
CA CYS A 23 -19.31 -5.63 31.31
C CYS A 23 -20.46 -6.35 30.64
N ARG A 24 -20.39 -6.46 29.31
CA ARG A 24 -21.26 -7.29 28.51
C ARG A 24 -20.53 -8.58 28.12
N ILE A 25 -21.11 -9.71 28.49
CA ILE A 25 -20.52 -11.03 28.33
C ILE A 25 -21.24 -11.79 27.25
N PHE A 26 -20.47 -12.37 26.34
CA PHE A 26 -20.94 -13.17 25.20
C PHE A 26 -20.54 -14.63 25.40
N PRO A 27 -21.37 -15.46 26.06
CA PRO A 27 -21.08 -16.88 26.21
C PRO A 27 -21.29 -17.60 24.87
N LYS A 28 -20.61 -18.74 24.69
CA LYS A 28 -20.67 -19.51 23.44
C LYS A 28 -22.09 -20.00 23.08
N ASP A 29 -22.80 -20.52 24.07
CA ASP A 29 -24.05 -21.27 23.85
C ASP A 29 -25.21 -20.69 24.68
N ALA A 30 -25.16 -19.40 25.01
CA ALA A 30 -26.20 -18.72 25.78
C ALA A 30 -26.34 -17.25 25.38
N GLU A 31 -27.47 -16.65 25.72
CA GLU A 31 -27.71 -15.25 25.44
C GLU A 31 -26.72 -14.33 26.16
N PRO A 32 -26.29 -13.23 25.50
CA PRO A 32 -25.46 -12.22 26.13
C PRO A 32 -26.11 -11.63 27.38
N TYR A 33 -25.30 -11.37 28.40
CA TYR A 33 -25.78 -10.76 29.65
C TYR A 33 -24.81 -9.70 30.17
N GLU A 34 -25.29 -8.85 31.05
CA GLU A 34 -24.50 -7.81 31.68
C GLU A 34 -24.17 -8.18 33.12
N ARG A 35 -22.96 -7.83 33.54
CA ARG A 35 -22.49 -8.05 34.91
C ARG A 35 -21.48 -7.00 35.32
N GLU A 36 -21.45 -6.64 36.60
CA GLU A 36 -20.34 -5.90 37.20
C GLU A 36 -19.21 -6.86 37.58
N ILE A 37 -17.97 -6.53 37.17
CA ILE A 37 -16.78 -7.32 37.42
C ILE A 37 -15.71 -6.43 38.03
N GLY A 38 -15.46 -6.58 39.33
CA GLY A 38 -14.68 -5.63 40.14
C GLY A 38 -13.21 -5.44 39.75
N ASN A 39 -12.62 -6.30 38.93
CA ASN A 39 -11.26 -6.14 38.37
C ASN A 39 -11.24 -5.61 36.92
N ILE A 40 -12.38 -5.20 36.38
CA ILE A 40 -12.49 -4.50 35.13
C ILE A 40 -12.99 -3.07 35.41
N PHE A 41 -12.09 -2.11 35.35
CA PHE A 41 -12.42 -0.69 35.41
C PHE A 41 -12.67 -0.21 34.00
N VAL A 42 -13.89 0.25 33.71
CA VAL A 42 -14.33 0.62 32.37
C VAL A 42 -14.14 2.12 32.16
N PRO A 43 -13.53 2.56 31.04
CA PRO A 43 -13.31 3.98 30.79
C PRO A 43 -14.65 4.71 30.61
N PRO A 44 -14.77 5.95 31.12
CA PRO A 44 -15.97 6.77 30.95
C PRO A 44 -16.45 6.86 29.51
N GLY A 45 -17.74 6.65 29.30
CA GLY A 45 -18.36 6.67 27.95
C GLY A 45 -18.30 5.36 27.20
N TRP A 46 -17.59 4.37 27.66
CA TRP A 46 -17.44 3.07 27.02
C TRP A 46 -18.14 1.95 27.77
N VAL A 47 -18.35 0.82 27.10
CA VAL A 47 -18.82 -0.45 27.68
C VAL A 47 -17.78 -1.51 27.35
N PHE A 48 -17.31 -2.22 28.39
CA PHE A 48 -16.39 -3.34 28.18
C PHE A 48 -17.16 -4.60 27.78
N TRP A 49 -16.64 -5.36 26.82
CA TRP A 49 -17.22 -6.63 26.41
C TRP A 49 -16.16 -7.71 26.27
N PHE A 50 -16.54 -8.97 26.46
CA PHE A 50 -15.68 -10.10 26.18
C PHE A 50 -16.49 -11.35 25.88
N ARG A 51 -15.88 -12.23 25.08
CA ARG A 51 -16.37 -13.58 24.83
C ARG A 51 -15.98 -14.47 26.01
N HIS A 52 -16.91 -15.28 26.50
CA HIS A 52 -16.66 -16.26 27.53
C HIS A 52 -16.93 -17.67 27.00
N GLU A 53 -15.87 -18.46 26.90
CA GLU A 53 -15.91 -19.87 26.55
C GLU A 53 -14.87 -20.60 27.41
N PRO A 54 -15.31 -21.33 28.46
CA PRO A 54 -14.41 -21.96 29.43
C PRO A 54 -13.32 -22.81 28.72
N GLY A 55 -12.06 -22.54 29.06
CA GLY A 55 -10.91 -23.22 28.46
C GLY A 55 -10.47 -22.69 27.07
N VAL A 56 -11.23 -21.80 26.48
CA VAL A 56 -10.89 -21.17 25.18
C VAL A 56 -10.71 -19.65 25.34
N TRP A 57 -11.77 -18.96 25.76
CA TRP A 57 -11.78 -17.50 25.92
C TRP A 57 -12.17 -17.15 27.35
N ASP A 58 -11.36 -16.34 28.02
CA ASP A 58 -11.54 -16.03 29.42
C ASP A 58 -11.77 -14.54 29.69
N GLN A 59 -12.22 -14.25 30.92
CA GLN A 59 -12.43 -12.90 31.41
C GLN A 59 -11.10 -12.16 31.55
N PRO A 60 -10.93 -11.00 30.91
CA PRO A 60 -9.79 -10.12 31.18
C PRO A 60 -9.91 -9.34 32.49
N GLU A 61 -8.82 -8.70 32.88
CA GLU A 61 -8.81 -7.54 33.77
C GLU A 61 -8.64 -6.27 32.93
N GLY A 62 -9.17 -5.12 33.39
CA GLY A 62 -9.10 -3.86 32.64
C GLY A 62 -8.87 -2.65 33.54
N ARG A 63 -8.05 -1.69 33.06
CA ARG A 63 -7.69 -0.46 33.80
C ARG A 63 -6.97 0.55 32.94
N ASP A 64 -6.70 1.74 33.48
CA ASP A 64 -5.82 2.73 32.89
C ASP A 64 -4.38 2.21 32.82
N ALA A 65 -3.71 2.47 31.68
CA ALA A 65 -2.27 2.41 31.54
C ALA A 65 -1.72 3.83 31.64
N TRP A 66 -0.78 4.05 32.56
CA TRP A 66 -0.23 5.38 32.83
C TRP A 66 1.16 5.55 32.24
N LYS A 67 1.38 6.63 31.51
CA LYS A 67 2.68 7.00 30.93
C LYS A 67 3.82 7.06 31.93
N GLN A 68 3.52 7.52 33.14
CA GLN A 68 4.50 7.57 34.22
C GLN A 68 5.04 6.18 34.64
N HIS A 69 4.27 5.10 34.38
CA HIS A 69 4.70 3.74 34.71
C HIS A 69 5.51 3.12 33.55
N ASP A 70 5.07 3.29 32.34
CA ASP A 70 5.79 2.90 31.11
C ASP A 70 5.33 3.77 29.92
N PRO A 71 6.16 4.73 29.48
CA PRO A 71 5.78 5.64 28.40
C PRO A 71 5.54 4.96 27.06
N ARG A 72 6.00 3.73 26.87
CA ARG A 72 5.76 2.95 25.65
C ARG A 72 4.32 2.43 25.54
N ARG A 73 3.56 2.45 26.65
CA ARG A 73 2.20 1.93 26.78
C ARG A 73 1.12 2.98 26.57
N VAL A 74 1.51 4.20 26.22
CA VAL A 74 0.63 5.33 25.92
C VAL A 74 1.07 5.93 24.61
N HIS A 75 0.15 6.05 23.66
CA HIS A 75 0.45 6.61 22.34
C HIS A 75 0.52 8.14 22.41
N SER A 76 -0.49 8.78 22.99
CA SER A 76 -0.50 10.23 23.20
C SER A 76 -0.96 10.57 24.64
N GLY A 77 -0.88 11.84 25.04
CA GLY A 77 -1.33 12.27 26.35
C GLY A 77 -0.59 11.62 27.53
N GLU A 78 -1.33 11.27 28.57
CA GLU A 78 -0.82 10.72 29.84
C GLU A 78 -1.35 9.31 30.14
N LYS A 79 -2.42 8.88 29.46
CA LYS A 79 -3.07 7.59 29.69
C LYS A 79 -3.48 6.91 28.40
N ALA A 80 -3.64 5.61 28.49
CA ALA A 80 -4.30 4.76 27.50
C ALA A 80 -5.17 3.75 28.27
N TYR A 81 -6.05 3.06 27.59
CA TYR A 81 -6.79 1.96 28.21
C TYR A 81 -6.13 0.62 27.92
N MET A 82 -5.99 -0.22 28.95
CA MET A 82 -5.46 -1.57 28.81
C MET A 82 -6.40 -2.62 29.37
N TYR A 83 -6.38 -3.80 28.79
CA TYR A 83 -6.91 -5.01 29.38
C TYR A 83 -6.02 -6.21 29.09
N PHE A 84 -6.05 -7.20 29.96
CA PHE A 84 -5.10 -8.29 29.88
C PHE A 84 -5.65 -9.58 30.50
N THR A 85 -5.01 -10.70 30.14
CA THR A 85 -5.25 -12.01 30.77
C THR A 85 -3.93 -12.63 31.20
N PHE A 86 -4.01 -13.46 32.29
CA PHE A 86 -2.88 -14.26 32.74
C PHE A 86 -3.10 -15.73 32.41
N PHE A 87 -2.17 -16.34 31.66
CA PHE A 87 -2.23 -17.74 31.25
C PHE A 87 -3.57 -18.12 30.60
N ARG A 88 -4.19 -17.17 29.91
CA ARG A 88 -5.51 -17.30 29.27
C ARG A 88 -5.53 -16.51 27.95
N LYS A 89 -6.40 -16.94 27.07
CA LYS A 89 -6.73 -16.19 25.84
C LYS A 89 -7.89 -15.25 26.10
N HIS A 90 -7.92 -14.15 25.40
CA HIS A 90 -9.08 -13.26 25.35
C HIS A 90 -9.55 -13.01 23.92
N ASP A 91 -10.84 -12.78 23.80
CA ASP A 91 -11.52 -12.15 22.66
C ASP A 91 -12.43 -11.10 23.28
N ALA A 92 -11.95 -9.86 23.31
CA ALA A 92 -12.51 -8.80 24.14
C ALA A 92 -12.29 -7.42 23.54
N GLY A 93 -12.98 -6.42 24.10
CA GLY A 93 -12.82 -5.05 23.66
C GLY A 93 -13.76 -4.06 24.34
N LEU A 94 -13.94 -2.97 23.68
CA LEU A 94 -14.82 -1.88 24.10
C LEU A 94 -15.83 -1.59 23.00
N PHE A 95 -16.98 -1.06 23.37
CA PHE A 95 -17.89 -0.43 22.41
C PHE A 95 -18.47 0.88 22.97
N GLN A 96 -18.87 1.75 22.06
CA GLN A 96 -19.58 2.98 22.36
C GLN A 96 -20.69 3.20 21.34
N GLN A 97 -21.89 3.55 21.77
CA GLN A 97 -22.97 3.99 20.91
C GLN A 97 -22.92 5.49 20.70
N VAL A 98 -23.04 5.92 19.46
CA VAL A 98 -22.93 7.33 19.04
C VAL A 98 -24.16 7.75 18.28
N GLN A 99 -24.74 8.88 18.67
CA GLN A 99 -25.85 9.52 17.93
C GLN A 99 -25.29 10.16 16.66
N VAL A 100 -25.91 9.85 15.52
CA VAL A 100 -25.55 10.36 14.21
C VAL A 100 -26.80 10.62 13.37
N THR A 101 -26.67 11.30 12.27
CA THR A 101 -27.75 11.39 11.28
C THR A 101 -27.66 10.20 10.34
N PRO A 102 -28.76 9.45 10.09
CA PRO A 102 -28.77 8.40 9.06
C PRO A 102 -28.29 8.94 7.71
N GLY A 103 -27.50 8.13 6.99
CA GLY A 103 -26.86 8.56 5.74
C GLY A 103 -25.49 9.23 5.93
N THR A 104 -25.08 9.54 7.16
CA THR A 104 -23.74 10.09 7.42
C THR A 104 -22.68 9.03 7.12
N ARG A 105 -21.67 9.36 6.30
CA ARG A 105 -20.47 8.55 6.14
C ARG A 105 -19.59 8.75 7.34
N LEU A 106 -19.15 7.66 7.92
CA LEU A 106 -18.34 7.63 9.16
C LEU A 106 -17.03 6.90 8.89
N ARG A 107 -15.96 7.40 9.49
CA ARG A 107 -14.66 6.70 9.52
C ARG A 107 -14.21 6.54 10.96
N LEU A 108 -13.82 5.32 11.30
CA LEU A 108 -13.27 4.95 12.61
C LEU A 108 -11.79 4.59 12.46
N THR A 109 -10.96 5.20 13.29
CA THR A 109 -9.54 4.88 13.46
C THR A 109 -9.24 4.64 14.93
N ALA A 110 -8.18 3.89 15.22
CA ALA A 110 -7.69 3.68 16.57
C ALA A 110 -6.20 3.30 16.53
N TRP A 111 -5.48 3.65 17.58
CA TRP A 111 -4.13 3.17 17.82
C TRP A 111 -4.16 2.03 18.84
N ALA A 112 -3.38 0.98 18.55
CA ALA A 112 -3.28 -0.17 19.43
C ALA A 112 -1.84 -0.56 19.67
N HIS A 113 -1.62 -1.22 20.80
CA HIS A 113 -0.34 -1.80 21.21
C HIS A 113 -0.59 -3.11 21.92
N ALA A 114 0.30 -4.07 21.78
CA ALA A 114 0.25 -5.30 22.55
C ALA A 114 1.61 -5.65 23.17
N TRP A 115 1.54 -6.40 24.27
CA TRP A 115 2.72 -7.01 24.86
C TRP A 115 2.35 -8.35 25.50
N SER A 116 3.25 -9.32 25.41
CA SER A 116 3.11 -10.58 26.14
C SER A 116 4.45 -11.03 26.71
N ASN A 117 4.40 -11.74 27.83
CA ASN A 117 5.53 -12.45 28.36
C ASN A 117 5.34 -13.95 28.11
N HIS A 118 5.99 -14.47 27.08
CA HIS A 118 5.89 -15.86 26.66
C HIS A 118 7.11 -16.70 27.07
N LYS A 119 8.16 -16.08 27.62
CA LYS A 119 9.38 -16.78 28.04
C LYS A 119 9.20 -17.71 29.25
N ASP A 120 8.07 -17.64 29.92
CA ASP A 120 7.81 -18.37 31.16
C ASP A 120 7.04 -19.69 30.96
N GLY A 121 6.91 -20.18 29.76
CA GLY A 121 6.22 -21.45 29.51
C GLY A 121 6.31 -21.92 28.05
N PRO A 122 6.10 -23.21 27.81
CA PRO A 122 6.05 -23.74 26.47
C PRO A 122 4.82 -23.20 25.73
N HIS A 123 4.96 -23.08 24.42
CA HIS A 123 3.84 -22.76 23.55
C HIS A 123 2.73 -23.81 23.68
N PRO A 124 1.47 -23.40 23.92
CA PRO A 124 0.41 -24.35 24.28
C PRO A 124 0.05 -25.34 23.18
N ASP A 125 0.27 -24.99 21.92
CA ASP A 125 -0.17 -25.80 20.79
C ASP A 125 0.87 -26.84 20.36
N ASP A 126 2.17 -26.57 20.55
CA ASP A 126 3.26 -27.42 20.05
C ASP A 126 4.33 -27.75 21.09
N GLY A 127 4.20 -27.23 22.30
CA GLY A 127 5.13 -27.47 23.40
C GLY A 127 6.50 -26.81 23.23
N ARG A 128 6.72 -26.01 22.16
CA ARG A 128 7.97 -25.28 21.98
C ARG A 128 8.10 -24.20 23.04
N TRP A 129 9.28 -24.05 23.56
CA TRP A 129 9.65 -22.83 24.27
C TRP A 129 9.86 -21.75 23.22
N SER A 130 8.88 -20.89 23.08
CA SER A 130 8.96 -19.78 22.17
C SER A 130 10.02 -18.81 22.66
N GLU A 131 11.02 -18.56 21.85
CA GLU A 131 11.89 -17.39 22.05
C GLU A 131 11.18 -16.11 21.64
N GLY A 132 9.97 -16.21 21.08
CA GLY A 132 9.05 -15.18 20.63
C GLY A 132 9.65 -13.81 20.33
N PRO A 133 8.95 -12.85 19.80
CA PRO A 133 9.55 -11.57 19.47
C PRO A 133 10.20 -10.86 20.67
N GLY A 134 9.95 -11.32 21.89
CA GLY A 134 10.60 -10.74 23.07
C GLY A 134 10.33 -9.25 23.19
N TYR A 135 11.36 -8.42 22.94
CA TYR A 135 11.22 -6.97 22.90
C TYR A 135 11.16 -6.41 21.46
N GLU A 136 11.17 -7.27 20.46
CA GLU A 136 11.00 -6.83 19.07
C GLU A 136 9.62 -6.22 18.88
N ALA A 137 9.57 -5.17 18.07
CA ALA A 137 8.34 -4.51 17.68
C ALA A 137 7.91 -4.99 16.28
N GLY A 138 6.61 -5.11 16.04
CA GLY A 138 6.11 -5.56 14.76
C GLY A 138 4.70 -5.07 14.45
N PHE A 139 4.47 -4.87 13.16
CA PHE A 139 3.18 -4.62 12.55
C PHE A 139 3.07 -5.42 11.27
N LEU A 140 1.97 -6.18 11.12
CA LEU A 140 1.62 -6.93 9.93
C LEU A 140 0.11 -6.90 9.76
N LEU A 141 -0.37 -6.93 8.55
CA LEU A 141 -1.79 -7.16 8.30
C LEU A 141 -2.15 -8.63 8.53
N GLU A 142 -3.37 -8.89 8.95
CA GLU A 142 -3.88 -10.25 9.11
C GLU A 142 -3.78 -11.01 7.78
N GLY A 143 -3.14 -12.18 7.82
CA GLY A 143 -2.88 -13.00 6.63
C GLY A 143 -1.51 -12.78 5.97
N GLU A 144 -0.76 -11.74 6.36
CA GLU A 144 0.59 -11.50 5.84
C GLU A 144 1.68 -12.23 6.62
N ALA A 145 1.39 -12.66 7.84
CA ALA A 145 2.37 -13.28 8.70
C ALA A 145 2.31 -14.80 8.64
N PRO A 146 3.32 -15.48 8.16
CA PRO A 146 3.45 -16.90 8.40
C PRO A 146 4.13 -17.15 9.75
N ASN A 147 3.41 -17.66 10.74
CA ASN A 147 3.92 -18.26 11.97
C ASN A 147 4.92 -17.39 12.76
N SER A 148 4.57 -16.15 13.06
CA SER A 148 5.34 -15.34 14.00
C SER A 148 4.56 -15.19 15.31
N ASP A 149 5.24 -15.08 16.45
CA ASP A 149 4.59 -14.84 17.75
C ASP A 149 3.84 -13.49 17.77
N TRP A 150 4.04 -12.62 16.80
CA TRP A 150 3.27 -11.39 16.60
C TRP A 150 1.81 -11.65 16.25
N GLU A 151 1.51 -12.82 15.63
CA GLU A 151 0.14 -13.27 15.37
C GLU A 151 -0.67 -13.50 16.64
N ASN A 152 0.00 -13.56 17.80
CA ASN A 152 -0.72 -13.76 19.06
C ASN A 152 -1.82 -12.73 19.27
N PHE A 153 -1.58 -11.48 18.86
CA PHE A 153 -2.59 -10.43 18.93
C PHE A 153 -3.09 -10.05 17.56
N THR A 154 -4.39 -10.07 17.40
CA THR A 154 -5.06 -9.46 16.24
C THR A 154 -6.01 -8.39 16.72
N PHE A 155 -5.83 -7.18 16.22
CA PHE A 155 -6.65 -6.01 16.52
C PHE A 155 -7.59 -5.69 15.39
N TYR A 156 -8.82 -5.29 15.73
CA TYR A 156 -9.84 -4.87 14.78
C TYR A 156 -10.56 -3.64 15.30
N VAL A 157 -10.97 -2.77 14.41
CA VAL A 157 -12.00 -1.76 14.63
C VAL A 157 -13.22 -2.10 13.81
N GLY A 158 -14.41 -1.85 14.33
CA GLY A 158 -15.65 -2.18 13.64
C GLY A 158 -16.74 -1.16 13.92
N ILE A 159 -17.70 -1.05 13.01
CA ILE A 159 -18.90 -0.22 13.18
C ILE A 159 -20.14 -1.06 12.87
N ASP A 160 -21.10 -1.06 13.78
CA ASP A 160 -22.46 -1.46 13.45
C ASP A 160 -23.25 -0.22 12.99
N PRO A 161 -23.57 -0.08 11.71
CA PRO A 161 -24.29 1.08 11.19
C PRO A 161 -25.77 1.14 11.62
N THR A 162 -26.29 0.07 12.24
CA THR A 162 -27.65 -0.04 12.73
C THR A 162 -27.78 0.18 14.24
N GLY A 163 -26.66 0.38 14.94
CA GLY A 163 -26.60 0.64 16.37
C GLY A 163 -26.73 -0.60 17.25
N GLY A 164 -26.59 -1.80 16.69
CA GLY A 164 -26.53 -3.06 17.43
C GLY A 164 -25.32 -3.10 18.38
N THR A 165 -25.44 -3.80 19.51
CA THR A 165 -24.38 -3.90 20.54
C THR A 165 -23.77 -5.29 20.66
N ASP A 166 -24.05 -6.17 19.70
CA ASP A 166 -23.45 -7.50 19.59
C ASP A 166 -22.27 -7.45 18.61
N PRO A 167 -21.01 -7.63 19.09
CA PRO A 167 -19.83 -7.60 18.22
C PRO A 167 -19.77 -8.78 17.23
N PHE A 168 -20.63 -9.78 17.40
CA PHE A 168 -20.71 -10.95 16.53
C PHE A 168 -21.90 -10.91 15.55
N ALA A 169 -22.67 -9.82 15.55
CA ALA A 169 -23.77 -9.66 14.61
C ALA A 169 -23.26 -9.46 13.18
N ASP A 170 -23.99 -9.99 12.22
CA ASP A 170 -23.67 -9.84 10.78
C ASP A 170 -23.75 -8.39 10.28
N THR A 171 -24.39 -7.49 11.07
CA THR A 171 -24.49 -6.06 10.78
C THR A 171 -23.19 -5.30 11.06
N VAL A 172 -22.27 -5.87 11.83
CA VAL A 172 -21.00 -5.22 12.16
C VAL A 172 -20.06 -5.29 10.97
N VAL A 173 -19.68 -4.12 10.47
CA VAL A 173 -18.62 -4.00 9.45
C VAL A 173 -17.28 -3.88 10.16
N TRP A 174 -16.48 -4.94 10.10
CA TRP A 174 -15.13 -4.96 10.63
C TRP A 174 -14.12 -4.48 9.59
N GLY A 175 -13.14 -3.67 10.03
CA GLY A 175 -11.96 -3.38 9.25
C GLY A 175 -11.06 -4.61 9.11
N HIS A 176 -10.03 -4.49 8.27
CA HIS A 176 -9.02 -5.54 8.15
C HIS A 176 -8.28 -5.71 9.48
N GLY A 177 -8.01 -6.93 9.90
CA GLY A 177 -7.25 -7.21 11.11
C GLY A 177 -5.78 -6.83 10.99
N ALA A 178 -5.15 -6.47 12.12
CA ALA A 178 -3.72 -6.22 12.18
C ALA A 178 -3.09 -6.93 13.38
N HIS A 179 -1.93 -7.52 13.15
CA HIS A 179 -1.03 -8.03 14.17
C HIS A 179 -0.11 -6.90 14.63
N ILE A 180 -0.25 -6.46 15.87
CA ILE A 180 0.52 -5.36 16.45
C ILE A 180 1.21 -5.88 17.70
N TYR A 181 2.52 -5.65 17.83
CA TYR A 181 3.28 -6.12 18.97
C TYR A 181 4.39 -5.14 19.37
N ASN A 182 4.45 -4.84 20.68
CA ASN A 182 5.47 -4.03 21.37
C ASN A 182 5.78 -2.66 20.74
N GLN A 183 4.85 -2.13 20.00
CA GLN A 183 4.83 -0.76 19.46
C GLN A 183 3.38 -0.32 19.27
N TYR A 184 3.13 0.98 19.25
CA TYR A 184 1.85 1.49 18.77
C TYR A 184 1.82 1.47 17.25
N ALA A 185 0.70 1.03 16.70
CA ALA A 185 0.38 1.15 15.29
C ALA A 185 -1.10 1.47 15.11
N GLN A 186 -1.44 2.14 14.04
CA GLN A 186 -2.83 2.39 13.69
C GLN A 186 -3.46 1.10 13.15
N VAL A 187 -4.58 0.71 13.74
CA VAL A 187 -5.40 -0.40 13.22
C VAL A 187 -6.04 0.04 11.90
N PRO A 188 -6.08 -0.82 10.87
CA PRO A 188 -6.73 -0.47 9.60
C PRO A 188 -8.13 0.12 9.80
N ALA A 189 -8.35 1.29 9.25
CA ALA A 189 -9.59 2.04 9.42
C ALA A 189 -10.79 1.31 8.83
N VAL A 190 -11.99 1.59 9.36
CA VAL A 190 -13.24 1.14 8.78
C VAL A 190 -14.14 2.34 8.45
N GLU A 191 -14.81 2.24 7.33
CA GLU A 191 -15.77 3.25 6.88
C GLU A 191 -17.14 2.63 6.63
N VAL A 192 -18.19 3.32 7.05
CA VAL A 192 -19.58 2.91 6.81
C VAL A 192 -20.47 4.13 6.56
N VAL A 193 -21.64 3.87 6.03
CA VAL A 193 -22.75 4.84 6.01
C VAL A 193 -23.73 4.45 7.13
N ALA A 194 -24.02 5.39 8.03
CA ALA A 194 -24.98 5.18 9.12
C ALA A 194 -26.36 4.83 8.55
N GLN A 195 -26.93 3.74 9.04
CA GLN A 195 -28.26 3.24 8.62
C GLN A 195 -29.35 3.60 9.64
N ALA A 196 -28.97 4.02 10.83
CA ALA A 196 -29.86 4.46 11.89
C ALA A 196 -29.36 5.76 12.53
N ASP A 197 -30.12 6.32 13.44
CA ASP A 197 -29.77 7.50 14.25
C ASP A 197 -28.73 7.21 15.36
N ILE A 198 -28.44 5.95 15.57
CA ILE A 198 -27.37 5.46 16.45
C ILE A 198 -26.50 4.48 15.66
N VAL A 199 -25.21 4.61 15.80
CA VAL A 199 -24.23 3.62 15.36
C VAL A 199 -23.46 3.11 16.58
N THR A 200 -22.90 1.91 16.49
CA THR A 200 -22.03 1.37 17.54
C THR A 200 -20.62 1.17 16.99
N VAL A 201 -19.63 1.76 17.64
CA VAL A 201 -18.23 1.49 17.35
C VAL A 201 -17.71 0.39 18.26
N PHE A 202 -16.87 -0.46 17.73
CA PHE A 202 -16.23 -1.57 18.44
C PHE A 202 -14.72 -1.52 18.29
N LEU A 203 -14.04 -1.73 19.41
CA LEU A 203 -12.64 -2.11 19.47
C LEU A 203 -12.57 -3.58 19.85
N ARG A 204 -11.68 -4.35 19.26
CA ARG A 204 -11.52 -5.77 19.53
C ARG A 204 -10.06 -6.18 19.47
N SER A 205 -9.56 -6.87 20.51
CA SER A 205 -8.36 -7.66 20.39
C SER A 205 -8.66 -9.13 20.65
N LYS A 206 -7.95 -9.98 19.93
CA LYS A 206 -8.07 -11.42 20.03
C LYS A 206 -6.69 -12.03 20.15
N THR A 207 -6.51 -12.97 21.08
CA THR A 207 -5.24 -13.69 21.27
C THR A 207 -5.34 -15.15 20.84
N LEU A 208 -4.25 -15.67 20.29
CA LEU A 208 -4.15 -17.08 19.87
C LEU A 208 -3.69 -17.98 21.02
N TRP A 209 -2.77 -17.51 21.87
CA TRP A 209 -2.10 -18.33 22.88
C TRP A 209 -2.29 -17.79 24.29
N PRO A 210 -2.40 -18.68 25.29
CA PRO A 210 -2.58 -18.30 26.70
C PRO A 210 -1.22 -18.01 27.36
N PHE A 211 -0.47 -17.03 26.86
CA PHE A 211 0.79 -16.63 27.48
C PHE A 211 0.61 -16.12 28.91
N LYS A 212 1.71 -16.02 29.65
CA LYS A 212 1.67 -15.55 31.05
C LYS A 212 1.03 -14.17 31.18
N HIS A 213 1.32 -13.28 30.24
CA HIS A 213 0.67 -12.00 30.07
C HIS A 213 0.21 -11.83 28.62
N ASN A 214 -1.01 -11.40 28.44
CA ASN A 214 -1.57 -11.02 27.18
C ASN A 214 -2.20 -9.63 27.34
N ASP A 215 -1.40 -8.59 27.17
CA ASP A 215 -1.77 -7.20 27.43
C ASP A 215 -2.10 -6.50 26.11
N ALA A 216 -3.31 -5.99 25.97
CA ALA A 216 -3.77 -5.18 24.86
C ALA A 216 -4.02 -3.74 25.32
N TYR A 217 -3.57 -2.77 24.55
CA TYR A 217 -3.69 -1.33 24.81
C TYR A 217 -4.40 -0.65 23.65
N TRP A 218 -5.24 0.33 23.98
CA TRP A 218 -5.95 1.16 23.04
C TRP A 218 -5.76 2.62 23.39
N ASP A 219 -5.59 3.44 22.35
CA ASP A 219 -5.44 4.88 22.47
C ASP A 219 -5.92 5.60 21.21
N ASP A 220 -6.16 6.90 21.31
CA ASP A 220 -6.49 7.79 20.19
C ASP A 220 -7.53 7.18 19.23
N VAL A 221 -8.69 6.79 19.78
CA VAL A 221 -9.82 6.30 18.99
C VAL A 221 -10.61 7.49 18.47
N GLU A 222 -10.79 7.53 17.17
CA GLU A 222 -11.47 8.64 16.53
C GLU A 222 -12.57 8.14 15.59
N LEU A 223 -13.81 8.60 15.82
CA LEU A 223 -14.91 8.47 14.89
C LEU A 223 -15.23 9.85 14.33
N VAL A 224 -15.04 10.01 13.05
CA VAL A 224 -15.36 11.28 12.38
C VAL A 224 -16.46 11.10 11.35
N ALA A 225 -17.35 12.11 11.25
CA ALA A 225 -18.22 12.23 10.11
C ALA A 225 -17.40 12.76 8.91
N LYS A 226 -17.31 11.97 7.86
CA LYS A 226 -16.82 12.48 6.58
C LYS A 226 -17.94 13.34 5.97
N GLY A 227 -17.70 14.63 5.86
CA GLY A 227 -18.67 15.58 5.33
C GLY A 227 -18.90 15.36 3.84
N GLY A 228 -20.19 15.22 3.46
CA GLY A 228 -20.63 15.28 2.06
C GLY A 228 -20.28 14.04 1.22
N GLU A 229 -20.94 13.89 0.09
CA GLU A 229 -20.51 12.99 -0.99
C GLU A 229 -19.01 13.15 -1.20
N GLU A 230 -18.30 12.01 -1.34
CA GLU A 230 -16.90 12.10 -1.75
C GLU A 230 -16.78 13.04 -2.93
N PRO A 231 -15.80 13.96 -2.92
CA PRO A 231 -15.63 14.84 -4.06
C PRO A 231 -15.51 13.99 -5.32
N GLU A 232 -16.51 14.12 -6.20
CA GLU A 232 -16.46 13.42 -7.47
C GLU A 232 -15.29 13.98 -8.28
N VAL A 233 -14.39 13.08 -8.70
CA VAL A 233 -13.24 13.42 -9.51
C VAL A 233 -13.42 12.82 -10.89
N HIS A 234 -13.51 13.68 -11.89
CA HIS A 234 -13.58 13.27 -13.29
C HIS A 234 -12.18 13.24 -13.88
N LEU A 235 -11.77 12.08 -14.34
CA LEU A 235 -10.48 11.88 -15.02
C LEU A 235 -10.69 11.84 -16.53
N SER A 236 -9.87 12.59 -17.27
CA SER A 236 -9.82 12.56 -18.71
C SER A 236 -8.37 12.61 -19.20
N HIS A 237 -8.14 12.29 -20.47
CA HIS A 237 -6.83 12.33 -21.08
C HIS A 237 -6.86 12.76 -22.55
N GLU A 238 -5.80 13.39 -23.00
CA GLU A 238 -5.56 13.75 -24.39
C GLU A 238 -4.14 13.32 -24.79
N PRO A 239 -3.93 12.73 -25.97
CA PRO A 239 -4.93 12.41 -26.99
C PRO A 239 -5.87 11.26 -26.58
N ALA A 240 -7.09 11.21 -27.12
CA ALA A 240 -8.08 10.18 -26.82
C ALA A 240 -7.65 8.76 -27.25
N ASN A 241 -6.76 8.65 -28.21
CA ASN A 241 -6.22 7.37 -28.72
C ASN A 241 -4.69 7.46 -28.79
N PRO A 242 -4.00 7.43 -27.65
CA PRO A 242 -2.56 7.57 -27.60
C PRO A 242 -1.84 6.38 -28.23
N LYS A 243 -0.65 6.62 -28.75
CA LYS A 243 0.24 5.62 -29.33
C LYS A 243 1.59 5.66 -28.63
N VAL A 244 2.34 4.60 -28.74
CA VAL A 244 3.74 4.58 -28.31
C VAL A 244 4.50 5.76 -28.94
N GLY A 245 5.18 6.54 -28.11
CA GLY A 245 5.85 7.78 -28.47
C GLY A 245 5.07 9.05 -28.18
N ASP A 246 3.75 8.96 -27.97
CA ASP A 246 2.94 10.12 -27.61
C ASP A 246 3.14 10.53 -26.14
N VAL A 247 3.01 11.82 -25.92
CA VAL A 247 2.87 12.41 -24.57
C VAL A 247 1.38 12.53 -24.29
N VAL A 248 0.94 12.06 -23.12
CA VAL A 248 -0.45 12.11 -22.70
C VAL A 248 -0.60 13.15 -21.61
N THR A 249 -1.55 14.06 -21.79
CA THR A 249 -1.97 15.00 -20.77
C THR A 249 -3.20 14.44 -20.07
N ILE A 250 -3.12 14.27 -18.75
CA ILE A 250 -4.20 13.81 -17.89
C ILE A 250 -4.75 15.02 -17.16
N GLU A 251 -6.04 15.17 -17.15
CA GLU A 251 -6.75 16.19 -16.41
C GLU A 251 -7.72 15.54 -15.42
N ALA A 252 -7.57 15.92 -14.15
CA ALA A 252 -8.50 15.59 -13.08
C ALA A 252 -9.32 16.83 -12.74
N ARG A 253 -10.65 16.72 -12.65
CA ARG A 253 -11.55 17.82 -12.32
C ARG A 253 -12.47 17.47 -11.16
N SER A 254 -12.71 18.40 -10.25
CA SER A 254 -13.69 18.30 -9.17
C SER A 254 -14.35 19.65 -8.89
N LEU A 255 -15.60 19.62 -8.44
CA LEU A 255 -16.28 20.84 -7.94
C LEU A 255 -15.77 21.23 -6.54
N THR A 256 -15.06 20.34 -5.86
CA THR A 256 -14.47 20.59 -4.53
C THR A 256 -12.97 20.87 -4.65
N ALA A 257 -12.49 21.88 -3.92
CA ALA A 257 -11.05 22.15 -3.79
C ALA A 257 -10.37 21.01 -3.04
N LEU A 258 -9.37 20.38 -3.66
CA LEU A 258 -8.59 19.29 -3.08
C LEU A 258 -7.14 19.76 -2.86
N SER A 259 -6.49 19.28 -1.81
CA SER A 259 -5.06 19.50 -1.54
C SER A 259 -4.27 18.20 -1.63
N ASP A 260 -2.94 18.32 -1.69
CA ASP A 260 -2.01 17.19 -1.76
C ASP A 260 -2.34 16.21 -2.91
N VAL A 261 -2.71 16.80 -4.07
CA VAL A 261 -3.10 16.02 -5.24
C VAL A 261 -1.89 15.33 -5.85
N LEU A 262 -2.04 14.03 -6.07
CA LEU A 262 -1.08 13.17 -6.75
C LEU A 262 -1.78 12.47 -7.93
N ILE A 263 -1.14 12.50 -9.08
CA ILE A 263 -1.55 11.69 -10.24
C ILE A 263 -0.38 10.77 -10.61
N VAL A 264 -0.68 9.49 -10.73
CA VAL A 264 0.28 8.45 -11.11
C VAL A 264 -0.26 7.69 -12.31
N VAL A 265 0.59 7.39 -13.27
CA VAL A 265 0.24 6.53 -14.40
C VAL A 265 1.05 5.26 -14.31
N ARG A 266 0.37 4.13 -14.26
CA ARG A 266 0.97 2.80 -14.26
C ARG A 266 0.89 2.19 -15.65
N GLN A 267 2.00 1.69 -16.12
CA GLN A 267 2.14 1.01 -17.40
C GLN A 267 1.59 -0.43 -17.34
N PRO A 268 1.31 -1.08 -18.49
CA PRO A 268 0.83 -2.47 -18.53
C PRO A 268 1.72 -3.48 -17.78
N THR A 269 3.03 -3.23 -17.70
CA THR A 269 3.99 -4.05 -16.93
C THR A 269 3.90 -3.84 -15.41
N GLY A 270 3.10 -2.86 -14.94
CA GLY A 270 3.00 -2.47 -13.54
C GLY A 270 4.00 -1.39 -13.12
N ALA A 271 4.91 -0.97 -13.99
CA ALA A 271 5.85 0.11 -13.70
C ALA A 271 5.13 1.47 -13.73
N GLU A 272 5.47 2.36 -12.78
CA GLU A 272 4.97 3.73 -12.76
C GLU A 272 5.79 4.61 -13.70
N LEU A 273 5.12 5.49 -14.45
CA LEU A 273 5.80 6.52 -15.22
C LEU A 273 6.48 7.54 -14.27
N PRO A 274 7.58 8.18 -14.70
CA PRO A 274 8.25 9.18 -13.89
C PRO A 274 7.28 10.27 -13.44
N ARG A 275 7.31 10.59 -12.15
CA ARG A 275 6.46 11.63 -11.58
C ARG A 275 6.89 12.99 -12.08
N THR A 276 5.97 13.73 -12.68
CA THR A 276 6.12 15.14 -13.04
C THR A 276 5.26 16.00 -12.13
N GLU A 277 5.47 17.30 -12.14
CA GLU A 277 4.69 18.24 -11.35
C GLU A 277 3.22 18.24 -11.81
N VAL A 278 2.30 18.16 -10.85
CA VAL A 278 0.87 18.33 -11.10
C VAL A 278 0.55 19.82 -11.04
N VAL A 279 0.05 20.36 -12.13
CA VAL A 279 -0.30 21.80 -12.22
C VAL A 279 -1.76 21.97 -11.83
N ALA A 280 -1.99 22.72 -10.74
CA ALA A 280 -3.33 23.09 -10.31
C ALA A 280 -3.84 24.32 -11.08
N GLY A 281 -5.11 24.29 -11.46
CA GLY A 281 -5.78 25.36 -12.17
C GLY A 281 -7.28 25.44 -11.83
N ARG A 282 -7.99 26.30 -12.54
CA ARG A 282 -9.44 26.44 -12.42
C ARG A 282 -10.06 26.70 -13.79
N ASP A 283 -11.16 25.99 -14.07
CA ASP A 283 -11.93 26.14 -15.30
C ASP A 283 -13.41 26.34 -14.90
N GLY A 284 -13.86 27.62 -14.88
CA GLY A 284 -15.15 28.00 -14.36
C GLY A 284 -15.33 27.61 -12.89
N ASP A 285 -16.33 26.79 -12.60
CA ASP A 285 -16.61 26.29 -11.24
C ASP A 285 -15.78 25.08 -10.86
N TRP A 286 -15.05 24.49 -11.81
CA TRP A 286 -14.23 23.30 -11.60
C TRP A 286 -12.81 23.66 -11.15
N TYR A 287 -12.31 22.96 -10.14
CA TYR A 287 -10.90 22.84 -9.87
C TYR A 287 -10.32 21.80 -10.82
N ALA A 288 -9.17 22.07 -11.41
CA ALA A 288 -8.51 21.19 -12.36
C ALA A 288 -7.07 20.96 -11.97
N TRP A 289 -6.60 19.73 -12.16
CA TRP A 289 -5.22 19.31 -11.95
C TRP A 289 -4.73 18.61 -13.19
N THR A 290 -3.64 19.13 -13.75
CA THR A 290 -3.07 18.62 -15.01
C THR A 290 -1.74 17.96 -14.75
N TYR A 291 -1.59 16.76 -15.28
CA TYR A 291 -0.35 15.98 -15.28
C TYR A 291 0.00 15.61 -16.71
N THR A 292 1.27 15.73 -17.06
CA THR A 292 1.77 15.39 -18.41
C THR A 292 2.78 14.25 -18.29
N THR A 293 2.55 13.15 -19.00
CA THR A 293 3.45 11.99 -19.00
C THR A 293 4.75 12.27 -19.74
N SER A 294 5.79 11.47 -19.49
CA SER A 294 6.83 11.25 -20.48
C SER A 294 6.24 10.54 -21.70
N PRO A 295 6.94 10.50 -22.87
CA PRO A 295 6.48 9.71 -24.01
C PRO A 295 6.22 8.25 -23.62
N LEU A 296 5.05 7.73 -23.99
CA LEU A 296 4.66 6.35 -23.68
C LEU A 296 5.60 5.36 -24.36
N SER A 297 5.98 4.31 -23.65
CA SER A 297 6.90 3.29 -24.16
C SER A 297 6.26 1.92 -24.37
N GLU A 298 5.10 1.68 -23.77
CA GLU A 298 4.43 0.37 -23.78
C GLU A 298 3.10 0.40 -24.49
N VAL A 299 2.79 -0.69 -25.19
CA VAL A 299 1.48 -0.95 -25.80
C VAL A 299 0.58 -1.63 -24.77
N GLY A 300 -0.68 -1.23 -24.71
CA GLY A 300 -1.68 -1.84 -23.84
C GLY A 300 -2.35 -0.85 -22.90
N THR A 301 -3.06 -1.38 -21.92
CA THR A 301 -3.86 -0.60 -20.99
C THR A 301 -2.99 0.02 -19.90
N HIS A 302 -3.01 1.34 -19.82
CA HIS A 302 -2.38 2.15 -18.78
C HIS A 302 -3.45 2.53 -17.74
N GLU A 303 -3.09 2.54 -16.48
CA GLU A 303 -3.97 2.92 -15.38
C GLU A 303 -3.58 4.31 -14.85
N ILE A 304 -4.55 5.20 -14.76
CA ILE A 304 -4.43 6.50 -14.11
C ILE A 304 -4.93 6.36 -12.68
N MET A 305 -4.11 6.71 -11.71
CA MET A 305 -4.47 6.75 -10.30
C MET A 305 -4.38 8.19 -9.81
N PHE A 306 -5.47 8.69 -9.29
CA PHE A 306 -5.57 9.99 -8.64
C PHE A 306 -5.76 9.79 -7.14
N SER A 307 -5.04 10.55 -6.33
CA SER A 307 -5.27 10.63 -4.90
C SER A 307 -5.11 12.07 -4.39
N ALA A 308 -5.82 12.40 -3.33
CA ALA A 308 -5.75 13.71 -2.67
C ALA A 308 -5.94 13.58 -1.16
N ALA A 309 -5.66 14.66 -0.41
CA ALA A 309 -5.92 14.70 1.01
C ALA A 309 -7.37 14.37 1.34
N GLY A 310 -7.59 13.67 2.46
CA GLY A 310 -8.92 13.22 2.89
C GLY A 310 -9.35 11.90 2.25
N ASP A 311 -8.39 11.08 1.78
CA ASP A 311 -8.61 9.77 1.16
C ASP A 311 -9.52 9.82 -0.09
N VAL A 312 -9.44 10.91 -0.83
CA VAL A 312 -10.12 11.04 -2.13
C VAL A 312 -9.32 10.31 -3.17
N GLU A 313 -9.91 9.30 -3.80
CA GLU A 313 -9.28 8.49 -4.83
C GLU A 313 -10.16 8.40 -6.08
N ALA A 314 -9.55 8.36 -7.25
CA ALA A 314 -10.21 8.06 -8.50
C ALA A 314 -9.27 7.29 -9.42
N THR A 315 -9.81 6.40 -10.25
CA THR A 315 -9.05 5.64 -11.23
C THR A 315 -9.69 5.72 -12.60
N ALA A 316 -8.88 5.70 -13.63
CA ALA A 316 -9.29 5.59 -15.03
C ALA A 316 -8.25 4.80 -15.80
N THR A 317 -8.59 4.38 -17.00
CA THR A 317 -7.66 3.66 -17.89
C THR A 317 -7.69 4.24 -19.29
N PHE A 318 -6.58 4.08 -20.01
CA PHE A 318 -6.54 4.32 -21.44
C PHE A 318 -5.70 3.26 -22.14
N ASP A 319 -6.03 2.97 -23.38
CA ASP A 319 -5.26 2.03 -24.18
C ASP A 319 -4.25 2.76 -25.06
N CYS A 320 -2.99 2.37 -24.96
CA CYS A 320 -1.93 2.85 -25.83
C CYS A 320 -1.76 1.89 -27.01
N ALA A 321 -2.02 2.38 -28.21
CA ALA A 321 -1.85 1.63 -29.42
C ALA A 321 -0.36 1.55 -29.85
N PRO A 322 0.04 0.57 -30.66
CA PRO A 322 1.37 0.57 -31.26
C PRO A 322 1.62 1.88 -32.00
N GLY A 323 2.81 2.45 -31.82
CA GLY A 323 3.26 3.57 -32.67
C GLY A 323 3.22 3.18 -34.13
N ALA A 324 3.03 4.16 -35.01
CA ALA A 324 3.14 3.89 -36.44
C ALA A 324 4.52 3.31 -36.73
N PRO A 325 4.64 2.23 -37.49
CA PRO A 325 5.94 1.79 -37.95
C PRO A 325 6.61 2.95 -38.69
N PRO A 326 7.91 3.18 -38.54
CA PRO A 326 8.59 4.25 -39.26
C PRO A 326 8.27 4.12 -40.77
N PRO A 327 7.92 5.23 -41.43
CA PRO A 327 7.54 5.17 -42.83
C PRO A 327 8.67 4.49 -43.64
N ARG A 328 8.30 3.47 -44.39
CA ARG A 328 9.24 2.81 -45.32
C ARG A 328 9.81 3.87 -46.23
N GLY A 329 11.11 4.17 -46.11
CA GLY A 329 11.80 5.15 -46.92
C GLY A 329 12.35 6.39 -46.22
N LEU A 330 12.27 6.50 -44.90
CA LEU A 330 13.01 7.52 -44.18
C LEU A 330 14.53 7.31 -44.33
N PRO A 331 15.35 8.38 -44.45
CA PRO A 331 16.80 8.28 -44.48
C PRO A 331 17.29 7.44 -43.30
N ARG A 332 18.29 6.58 -43.53
CA ARG A 332 18.87 5.69 -42.49
C ARG A 332 19.32 6.43 -41.21
N ALA A 333 19.58 7.72 -41.30
CA ALA A 333 19.90 8.62 -40.17
C ALA A 333 18.79 8.82 -39.11
N GLN A 334 17.58 8.30 -39.36
CA GLN A 334 16.43 8.47 -38.44
C GLN A 334 16.02 7.19 -37.74
N TYR A 335 16.87 6.13 -37.70
CA TYR A 335 16.59 4.97 -36.88
C TYR A 335 16.72 5.33 -35.40
N GLU A 336 15.59 5.41 -34.75
CA GLU A 336 15.56 5.39 -33.29
C GLU A 336 15.95 3.99 -32.81
N ARG A 337 16.81 3.89 -31.81
CA ARG A 337 17.20 2.62 -31.14
C ARG A 337 18.02 1.67 -32.00
N THR A 338 19.22 2.12 -32.29
CA THR A 338 20.27 1.29 -32.87
C THR A 338 21.10 0.64 -31.76
N TYR A 339 21.33 -0.65 -31.85
CA TYR A 339 22.29 -1.34 -30.99
C TYR A 339 23.59 -1.56 -31.80
N VAL A 340 24.71 -1.04 -31.28
CA VAL A 340 26.04 -1.28 -31.86
C VAL A 340 26.71 -2.38 -31.04
N LEU A 341 26.87 -3.55 -31.65
CA LEU A 341 27.43 -4.73 -31.03
C LEU A 341 28.93 -4.81 -31.38
N LEU A 342 29.76 -4.56 -30.38
CA LEU A 342 31.23 -4.68 -30.47
C LEU A 342 31.66 -6.11 -30.21
N PRO A 343 32.77 -6.58 -30.81
CA PRO A 343 33.31 -7.90 -30.51
C PRO A 343 33.71 -8.00 -29.01
N PRO A 344 33.71 -9.22 -28.44
CA PRO A 344 33.97 -9.42 -27.01
C PRO A 344 35.35 -8.95 -26.55
N ASP A 345 36.29 -8.85 -27.43
CA ASP A 345 37.68 -8.41 -27.21
C ASP A 345 37.91 -6.92 -27.49
N ALA A 346 36.85 -6.16 -27.80
CA ALA A 346 36.95 -4.73 -28.07
C ALA A 346 37.33 -3.93 -26.84
N ASP A 347 38.33 -3.07 -26.95
CA ASP A 347 38.72 -2.13 -25.89
C ASP A 347 37.93 -0.82 -25.94
N ALA A 348 38.24 0.10 -25.01
CA ALA A 348 37.56 1.38 -24.90
C ALA A 348 37.69 2.26 -26.16
N ALA A 349 38.74 2.11 -26.97
CA ALA A 349 38.92 2.89 -28.19
C ALA A 349 37.87 2.55 -29.23
N TRP A 350 37.42 1.30 -29.31
CA TRP A 350 36.33 0.86 -30.17
C TRP A 350 34.98 1.46 -29.77
N ALA A 351 34.71 1.51 -28.44
CA ALA A 351 33.52 2.14 -27.92
C ALA A 351 33.48 3.66 -28.22
N LEU A 352 34.61 4.34 -28.04
CA LEU A 352 34.74 5.77 -28.40
C LEU A 352 34.55 6.00 -29.91
N ALA A 353 35.09 5.13 -30.77
CA ALA A 353 34.90 5.19 -32.21
C ALA A 353 33.41 5.07 -32.62
N VAL A 354 32.64 4.26 -31.88
CA VAL A 354 31.20 4.20 -32.10
C VAL A 354 30.53 5.52 -31.69
N VAL A 355 30.90 6.09 -30.54
CA VAL A 355 30.38 7.40 -30.12
C VAL A 355 30.64 8.45 -31.19
N ASP A 356 31.87 8.56 -31.66
CA ASP A 356 32.24 9.56 -32.70
C ASP A 356 31.59 9.30 -34.07
N GLY A 357 31.20 8.06 -34.34
CA GLY A 357 30.59 7.66 -35.61
C GLY A 357 29.07 7.85 -35.68
N VAL A 358 28.35 7.72 -34.57
CA VAL A 358 26.88 7.70 -34.55
C VAL A 358 26.22 8.76 -33.68
N TRP A 359 27.00 9.48 -32.88
CA TRP A 359 26.57 10.39 -31.81
C TRP A 359 25.46 11.38 -32.22
N ASP A 360 25.47 11.95 -33.38
CA ASP A 360 24.53 12.97 -33.86
C ASP A 360 23.37 12.43 -34.72
N ARG A 361 23.32 11.11 -34.95
CA ARG A 361 22.42 10.52 -35.96
C ARG A 361 21.45 9.50 -35.40
N HIS A 362 21.77 8.85 -34.28
CA HIS A 362 21.03 7.73 -33.76
C HIS A 362 20.89 7.80 -32.25
N ARG A 363 19.75 7.35 -31.75
CA ARG A 363 19.69 6.84 -30.38
C ARG A 363 20.27 5.44 -30.39
N TYR A 364 21.41 5.23 -29.74
CA TYR A 364 22.12 3.97 -29.77
C TYR A 364 22.55 3.49 -28.41
N THR A 365 22.67 2.18 -28.30
CA THR A 365 23.30 1.49 -27.19
C THR A 365 24.52 0.76 -27.68
N ILE A 366 25.60 0.72 -26.93
CA ILE A 366 26.82 0.00 -27.25
C ILE A 366 26.95 -1.16 -26.27
N GLY A 367 27.26 -2.34 -26.77
CA GLY A 367 27.52 -3.51 -25.95
C GLY A 367 28.35 -4.56 -26.69
N SER A 368 28.78 -5.60 -25.96
CA SER A 368 29.59 -6.71 -26.44
C SER A 368 28.95 -8.07 -26.16
N SER A 369 27.65 -8.13 -25.92
CA SER A 369 26.88 -9.37 -25.74
C SER A 369 25.67 -9.40 -26.67
N ALA A 370 25.48 -10.47 -27.40
CA ALA A 370 24.32 -10.66 -28.26
C ALA A 370 23.11 -11.17 -27.45
N ASP A 371 23.35 -11.93 -26.39
CA ASP A 371 22.29 -12.54 -25.57
C ASP A 371 21.74 -11.56 -24.52
N ASP A 372 22.60 -10.66 -24.03
CA ASP A 372 22.33 -9.72 -22.94
C ASP A 372 22.21 -8.27 -23.46
N ALA A 373 21.98 -8.16 -24.74
CA ALA A 373 22.01 -6.88 -25.43
C ALA A 373 20.80 -5.97 -25.13
N GLY A 374 19.81 -6.44 -24.37
CA GLY A 374 18.58 -5.71 -24.15
C GLY A 374 17.85 -5.37 -25.47
N ILE A 375 18.13 -6.11 -26.56
CA ILE A 375 17.55 -5.85 -27.87
C ILE A 375 16.02 -5.98 -27.80
N GLY A 376 15.53 -6.95 -27.05
CA GLY A 376 14.11 -7.11 -26.76
C GLY A 376 13.58 -6.00 -25.87
N ASP A 377 14.27 -5.71 -24.78
CA ASP A 377 13.87 -4.73 -23.76
C ASP A 377 14.00 -3.27 -24.28
N LEU A 378 15.00 -3.03 -25.12
CA LEU A 378 15.22 -1.72 -25.75
C LEU A 378 14.43 -1.53 -27.04
N ASP A 379 13.70 -2.55 -27.50
CA ASP A 379 13.01 -2.54 -28.79
C ASP A 379 13.95 -2.06 -29.93
N ALA A 380 15.18 -2.59 -29.90
CA ALA A 380 16.17 -2.23 -30.92
C ALA A 380 15.70 -2.67 -32.31
N ARG A 381 15.59 -1.72 -33.21
CA ARG A 381 15.12 -1.99 -34.58
C ARG A 381 16.24 -2.24 -35.59
N ARG A 382 17.46 -1.93 -35.15
CA ARG A 382 18.67 -2.08 -35.95
C ARG A 382 19.82 -2.55 -35.10
N VAL A 383 20.54 -3.54 -35.52
CA VAL A 383 21.81 -3.99 -34.95
C VAL A 383 22.93 -3.76 -35.94
N ILE A 384 23.96 -3.03 -35.53
CA ILE A 384 25.21 -2.87 -36.25
C ILE A 384 26.24 -3.76 -35.56
N ALA A 385 26.54 -4.91 -36.17
CA ALA A 385 27.55 -5.83 -35.69
C ALA A 385 28.92 -5.45 -36.26
N VAL A 386 29.84 -5.09 -35.35
CA VAL A 386 31.22 -4.74 -35.72
C VAL A 386 32.08 -5.99 -35.72
N ASN A 387 32.79 -6.26 -36.80
CA ASN A 387 33.68 -7.41 -36.97
C ASN A 387 32.98 -8.74 -36.54
N PRO A 388 31.84 -9.07 -37.15
CA PRO A 388 31.06 -10.25 -36.74
C PRO A 388 31.84 -11.56 -36.82
N GLY A 389 32.88 -11.63 -37.66
CA GLY A 389 33.76 -12.79 -37.76
C GLY A 389 34.62 -13.05 -36.51
N LYS A 390 34.70 -12.11 -35.55
CA LYS A 390 35.35 -12.30 -34.26
C LYS A 390 34.45 -12.97 -33.22
N TRP A 391 33.19 -13.22 -33.51
CA TRP A 391 32.25 -13.88 -32.65
C TRP A 391 32.28 -15.41 -32.85
N PRO A 392 32.09 -16.19 -31.79
CA PRO A 392 32.11 -17.64 -31.88
C PRO A 392 30.91 -18.24 -32.64
N SER A 393 29.84 -17.45 -32.78
CA SER A 393 28.59 -17.85 -33.46
C SER A 393 28.29 -16.98 -34.65
N ASP A 394 27.49 -17.50 -35.59
CA ASP A 394 26.98 -16.71 -36.72
C ASP A 394 25.90 -15.72 -36.23
N LEU A 395 26.32 -14.48 -35.99
CA LEU A 395 25.44 -13.42 -35.54
C LEU A 395 24.28 -13.14 -36.48
N ARG A 396 24.47 -13.28 -37.79
CA ARG A 396 23.39 -13.04 -38.74
C ARG A 396 22.31 -14.11 -38.64
N ALA A 397 22.70 -15.37 -38.44
CA ALA A 397 21.76 -16.46 -38.24
C ALA A 397 21.04 -16.28 -36.90
N PHE A 398 21.78 -15.91 -35.82
CA PHE A 398 21.23 -15.64 -34.52
C PHE A 398 20.16 -14.54 -34.55
N PHE A 399 20.44 -13.35 -35.11
CA PHE A 399 19.47 -12.26 -35.17
C PHE A 399 18.27 -12.57 -36.05
N LYS A 400 18.46 -13.36 -37.11
CA LYS A 400 17.35 -13.82 -37.95
C LYS A 400 16.41 -14.76 -37.24
N GLU A 401 16.93 -15.61 -36.37
CA GLU A 401 16.16 -16.60 -35.60
C GLU A 401 15.45 -16.01 -34.42
N TYR A 402 16.16 -15.25 -33.58
CA TYR A 402 15.63 -14.76 -32.29
C TYR A 402 15.02 -13.36 -32.38
N TYR A 403 15.41 -12.54 -33.36
CA TYR A 403 14.92 -11.17 -33.55
C TYR A 403 14.56 -10.88 -35.01
N PRO A 404 13.59 -11.57 -35.60
CA PRO A 404 13.30 -11.53 -37.02
C PRO A 404 12.86 -10.17 -37.58
N GLY A 405 12.51 -9.23 -36.69
CA GLY A 405 12.13 -7.84 -37.07
C GLY A 405 13.28 -6.84 -37.09
N VAL A 406 14.48 -7.23 -36.64
CA VAL A 406 15.63 -6.33 -36.50
C VAL A 406 16.42 -6.24 -37.83
N GLU A 407 16.73 -5.02 -38.24
CA GLU A 407 17.66 -4.80 -39.36
C GLU A 407 19.08 -5.14 -38.89
N TYR A 408 19.71 -6.14 -39.51
CA TYR A 408 21.07 -6.54 -39.20
C TYR A 408 22.07 -5.95 -40.23
N VAL A 409 23.01 -5.12 -39.77
CA VAL A 409 24.10 -4.54 -40.54
C VAL A 409 25.44 -5.03 -40.02
N ALA A 410 26.30 -5.52 -40.88
CA ALA A 410 27.66 -5.93 -40.51
C ALA A 410 28.67 -4.88 -41.00
N ILE A 411 29.61 -4.54 -40.12
CA ILE A 411 30.76 -3.65 -40.45
C ILE A 411 32.04 -4.39 -40.10
N GLU A 412 32.93 -4.51 -41.06
CA GLU A 412 34.30 -4.93 -40.81
C GLU A 412 35.20 -3.70 -40.75
N ALA A 413 36.02 -3.57 -39.72
CA ALA A 413 36.99 -2.49 -39.55
C ALA A 413 38.24 -3.03 -38.86
N GLU A 414 39.41 -2.61 -39.35
CA GLU A 414 40.71 -3.02 -38.81
C GLU A 414 41.15 -2.10 -37.64
N THR A 415 40.68 -0.85 -37.67
CA THR A 415 41.01 0.16 -36.66
C THR A 415 39.77 0.91 -36.14
N PRO A 416 39.81 1.51 -34.92
CA PRO A 416 38.76 2.37 -34.45
C PRO A 416 38.44 3.55 -35.38
N ASP A 417 39.44 4.19 -35.98
CA ASP A 417 39.25 5.30 -36.92
C ASP A 417 38.49 4.86 -38.16
N GLU A 418 38.80 3.69 -38.70
CA GLU A 418 38.06 3.11 -39.79
C GLU A 418 36.59 2.80 -39.44
N LEU A 419 36.36 2.29 -38.25
CA LEU A 419 35.02 2.09 -37.73
C LEU A 419 34.23 3.40 -37.71
N THR A 420 34.83 4.48 -37.14
CA THR A 420 34.22 5.82 -37.10
C THR A 420 33.82 6.28 -38.52
N GLN A 421 34.73 6.12 -39.51
CA GLN A 421 34.46 6.56 -40.90
C GLN A 421 33.30 5.74 -41.51
N LYS A 422 33.29 4.42 -41.31
CA LYS A 422 32.22 3.55 -41.81
C LYS A 422 30.88 3.81 -41.18
N LEU A 423 30.86 4.07 -39.88
CA LEU A 423 29.63 4.43 -39.17
C LEU A 423 29.05 5.77 -39.64
N LYS A 424 29.91 6.74 -39.98
CA LYS A 424 29.48 8.03 -40.55
C LYS A 424 28.86 7.91 -41.93
N GLN A 425 29.09 6.82 -42.64
CA GLN A 425 28.56 6.56 -43.98
C GLN A 425 27.24 5.77 -43.99
N LEU A 426 26.86 5.19 -42.85
CA LEU A 426 25.60 4.49 -42.64
C LEU A 426 24.44 5.45 -42.38
#